data_6e5dbc596eec714dafb801d5f9186e7c
#
_entry.id   6e5dbc596eec714dafb801d5f9186e7c
#
_cell.length_a   1.000
_cell.length_b   1.000
_cell.length_c   1.000
_cell.angle_alpha   90.00
_cell.angle_beta   90.00
_cell.angle_gamma   90.00
#
_symmetry.space_group_name_H-M   'P 1'
#
loop_
_entity.id
_entity.type
_entity.pdbx_description
1 polymer ?
#
loop_
_entity_poly.entity_id
_entity_poly.type
_entity_poly.pdbx_seq_one_letter_code
_entity_poly.pdbx_strand_id
1 'polypeptide(L)'
;MAQGMTYKDFEARMAAARAAHLRNIDITGKKIQGIYTQAARDLAKRAEATKTGTLTERWVKDYQKALEKRIEQLRGELGGTILSGMRKSAGLPGDTVEGWLNDALAMVGVDGSFTGTFSRTPDAALRMLIDGRMYRDGKSLSRRIWNRTDQLQGSIEDILTQGIAQHRSALQIAQDLEAYVSPKAKMPVSWLTLYPDIPFDRQIDYNAQRLARTAINHAYWAANMAAAKANPFCRAMHWQLSPSHYERQVARFGEDICDAYASHDEGLGRGNFPIDDVPMPHAQCLCATWQVVPELSDVADRLGAWVDGGEDSELDAAFGEWKAQRPETVKALDTKIREAPERGKLRMGSVDRATLERRFGKIKTDETILTVNRVEHIQARHPDVYPYFEEYGSEIVRTPDVIVADPKNEKTVLMLGKKGDVWLNLAVRLATEDDEERITKNSIITCMRLRERNAQKVIEKAANEGRLLYKKE
;
A
#
# COMPACT_ATOMS: atom_id res chain seq x y z
N MET A 1 -18.43 -24.68 0.87
CA MET A 1 -17.28 -24.84 1.79
C MET A 1 -16.13 -24.03 1.21
N ALA A 2 -15.82 -22.87 1.78
CA ALA A 2 -14.62 -22.16 1.42
C ALA A 2 -13.44 -23.08 1.76
N GLN A 3 -12.62 -23.42 0.76
CA GLN A 3 -11.36 -24.09 1.02
C GLN A 3 -10.59 -23.20 1.99
N GLY A 4 -10.30 -23.72 3.20
CA GLY A 4 -9.65 -22.97 4.27
C GLY A 4 -8.36 -22.33 3.74
N MET A 5 -8.30 -21.01 3.79
CA MET A 5 -7.06 -20.30 3.63
C MET A 5 -6.21 -20.62 4.85
N THR A 6 -5.08 -21.26 4.61
CA THR A 6 -4.17 -21.73 5.64
C THR A 6 -3.15 -20.66 6.01
N TYR A 7 -2.35 -20.87 7.07
CA TYR A 7 -1.16 -20.09 7.44
C TYR A 7 -0.27 -19.78 6.20
N LYS A 8 -0.17 -20.71 5.26
CA LYS A 8 0.53 -20.54 3.98
C LYS A 8 0.01 -19.37 3.15
N ASP A 9 -1.27 -18.99 3.27
CA ASP A 9 -1.83 -17.83 2.57
C ASP A 9 -1.27 -16.52 3.14
N PHE A 10 -1.18 -16.39 4.48
CA PHE A 10 -0.56 -15.22 5.10
C PHE A 10 0.92 -15.10 4.73
N GLU A 11 1.67 -16.21 4.75
CA GLU A 11 3.06 -16.24 4.28
C GLU A 11 3.18 -15.80 2.82
N ALA A 12 2.29 -16.27 1.94
CA ALA A 12 2.28 -15.88 0.54
C ALA A 12 2.01 -14.37 0.35
N ARG A 13 1.11 -13.79 1.14
CA ARG A 13 0.83 -12.35 1.16
C ARG A 13 2.03 -11.56 1.65
N MET A 14 2.66 -11.99 2.72
CA MET A 14 3.89 -11.36 3.24
C MET A 14 5.05 -11.47 2.25
N ALA A 15 5.18 -12.61 1.55
CA ALA A 15 6.15 -12.78 0.47
C ALA A 15 5.90 -11.83 -0.70
N ALA A 16 4.63 -11.62 -1.09
CA ALA A 16 4.24 -10.67 -2.13
C ALA A 16 4.54 -9.21 -1.71
N ALA A 17 4.21 -8.84 -0.48
CA ALA A 17 4.54 -7.53 0.10
C ALA A 17 6.05 -7.30 0.12
N ARG A 18 6.83 -8.31 0.51
CA ARG A 18 8.29 -8.27 0.47
C ARG A 18 8.82 -8.12 -0.95
N ALA A 19 8.30 -8.84 -1.92
CA ALA A 19 8.70 -8.69 -3.31
C ALA A 19 8.43 -7.26 -3.82
N ALA A 20 7.31 -6.65 -3.43
CA ALA A 20 7.00 -5.26 -3.71
C ALA A 20 7.99 -4.29 -3.03
N HIS A 21 8.36 -4.57 -1.78
CA HIS A 21 9.37 -3.82 -1.03
C HIS A 21 10.74 -3.87 -1.73
N LEU A 22 11.23 -5.04 -2.12
CA LEU A 22 12.51 -5.20 -2.82
C LEU A 22 12.51 -4.48 -4.17
N ARG A 23 11.41 -4.56 -4.94
CA ARG A 23 11.25 -3.77 -6.17
C ARG A 23 11.30 -2.27 -5.91
N ASN A 24 10.71 -1.80 -4.81
CA ASN A 24 10.75 -0.39 -4.44
C ASN A 24 12.18 0.08 -4.11
N ILE A 25 12.98 -0.75 -3.45
CA ILE A 25 14.41 -0.49 -3.20
C ILE A 25 15.17 -0.34 -4.53
N ASP A 26 14.98 -1.26 -5.47
CA ASP A 26 15.65 -1.21 -6.78
C ASP A 26 15.25 0.04 -7.60
N ILE A 27 13.96 0.34 -7.66
CA ILE A 27 13.45 1.54 -8.35
C ILE A 27 14.04 2.82 -7.71
N THR A 28 14.10 2.88 -6.38
CA THR A 28 14.67 4.02 -5.67
C THR A 28 16.16 4.17 -5.95
N GLY A 29 16.90 3.05 -5.97
CA GLY A 29 18.31 3.04 -6.35
C GLY A 29 18.55 3.59 -7.77
N LYS A 30 17.75 3.16 -8.75
CA LYS A 30 17.82 3.67 -10.14
C LYS A 30 17.50 5.17 -10.22
N LYS A 31 16.52 5.66 -9.44
CA LYS A 31 16.23 7.09 -9.38
C LYS A 31 17.41 7.89 -8.81
N ILE A 32 18.06 7.40 -7.76
CA ILE A 32 19.25 8.02 -7.19
C ILE A 32 20.38 8.11 -8.22
N GLN A 33 20.64 7.05 -8.99
CA GLN A 33 21.60 7.09 -10.09
C GLN A 33 21.25 8.18 -11.13
N GLY A 34 19.97 8.29 -11.48
CA GLY A 34 19.49 9.36 -12.38
C GLY A 34 19.75 10.76 -11.83
N ILE A 35 19.50 10.97 -10.53
CA ILE A 35 19.75 12.25 -9.86
C ILE A 35 21.24 12.64 -9.93
N TYR A 36 22.15 11.72 -9.63
CA TYR A 36 23.59 11.97 -9.73
C TYR A 36 24.05 12.18 -11.18
N THR A 37 23.51 11.41 -12.14
CA THR A 37 23.80 11.61 -13.56
C THR A 37 23.40 13.01 -14.02
N GLN A 38 22.21 13.48 -13.59
CA GLN A 38 21.75 14.83 -13.93
C GLN A 38 22.61 15.89 -13.24
N ALA A 39 22.97 15.69 -11.97
CA ALA A 39 23.86 16.60 -11.26
C ALA A 39 25.22 16.75 -11.93
N ALA A 40 25.82 15.64 -12.39
CA ALA A 40 27.08 15.66 -13.15
C ALA A 40 26.96 16.50 -14.44
N ARG A 41 25.90 16.27 -15.22
CA ARG A 41 25.64 17.03 -16.45
C ARG A 41 25.45 18.53 -16.20
N ASP A 42 24.70 18.89 -15.16
CA ASP A 42 24.42 20.27 -14.82
C ASP A 42 25.71 21.00 -14.41
N LEU A 43 26.58 20.35 -13.63
CA LEU A 43 27.88 20.87 -13.24
C LEU A 43 28.83 21.01 -14.42
N ALA A 44 28.89 20.00 -15.31
CA ALA A 44 29.71 20.04 -16.55
C ALA A 44 29.29 21.19 -17.46
N LYS A 45 28.00 21.31 -17.77
CA LYS A 45 27.47 22.42 -18.58
C LYS A 45 27.80 23.80 -18.01
N ARG A 46 27.79 23.92 -16.68
CA ARG A 46 28.11 25.17 -16.01
C ARG A 46 29.60 25.52 -16.15
N ALA A 47 30.47 24.51 -16.09
CA ALA A 47 31.91 24.70 -16.27
C ALA A 47 32.26 25.05 -17.75
N GLU A 48 31.54 24.46 -18.73
CA GLU A 48 31.74 24.73 -20.16
C GLU A 48 31.25 26.10 -20.63
N ALA A 49 30.31 26.71 -19.90
CA ALA A 49 29.65 27.97 -20.33
C ALA A 49 30.56 29.19 -20.33
N THR A 50 31.85 29.04 -20.08
CA THR A 50 32.88 30.10 -20.18
C THR A 50 33.46 30.18 -21.57
N LYS A 51 33.13 31.23 -22.32
CA LYS A 51 33.59 31.48 -23.69
C LYS A 51 35.09 31.75 -23.84
N THR A 52 35.87 31.89 -22.78
CA THR A 52 37.21 32.45 -22.83
C THR A 52 38.35 31.46 -22.57
N GLY A 53 38.09 30.20 -22.25
CA GLY A 53 39.14 29.21 -21.97
C GLY A 53 40.07 29.52 -20.77
N THR A 54 40.01 30.71 -20.21
CA THR A 54 40.80 31.19 -19.07
C THR A 54 39.95 31.20 -17.80
N LEU A 55 40.48 30.59 -16.77
CA LEU A 55 39.91 30.61 -15.42
C LEU A 55 40.12 31.98 -14.77
N THR A 56 39.06 32.76 -14.68
CA THR A 56 39.08 34.04 -13.98
C THR A 56 38.55 33.87 -12.55
N GLU A 57 38.99 34.71 -11.60
CA GLU A 57 38.46 34.72 -10.23
C GLU A 57 36.91 34.85 -10.24
N ARG A 58 36.36 35.61 -11.17
CA ARG A 58 34.92 35.77 -11.32
C ARG A 58 34.25 34.44 -11.68
N TRP A 59 34.84 33.68 -12.63
CA TRP A 59 34.36 32.38 -13.00
C TRP A 59 34.35 31.40 -11.83
N VAL A 60 35.42 31.37 -11.02
CA VAL A 60 35.55 30.53 -9.84
C VAL A 60 34.41 30.82 -8.84
N LYS A 61 34.19 32.11 -8.54
CA LYS A 61 33.10 32.54 -7.64
C LYS A 61 31.70 32.17 -8.20
N ASP A 62 31.48 32.38 -9.47
CA ASP A 62 30.19 32.07 -10.11
C ASP A 62 29.96 30.54 -10.14
N TYR A 63 30.99 29.76 -10.37
CA TYR A 63 30.92 28.30 -10.31
C TYR A 63 30.67 27.79 -8.89
N GLN A 64 31.37 28.30 -7.89
CA GLN A 64 31.16 27.96 -6.47
C GLN A 64 29.70 28.19 -6.05
N LYS A 65 29.13 29.35 -6.38
CA LYS A 65 27.70 29.62 -6.10
C LYS A 65 26.76 28.66 -6.83
N ALA A 66 27.08 28.29 -8.06
CA ALA A 66 26.31 27.32 -8.80
C ALA A 66 26.43 25.91 -8.19
N LEU A 67 27.60 25.54 -7.70
CA LEU A 67 27.85 24.29 -6.98
C LEU A 67 27.03 24.22 -5.69
N GLU A 68 27.12 25.24 -4.83
CA GLU A 68 26.33 25.31 -3.60
C GLU A 68 24.84 25.12 -3.87
N LYS A 69 24.31 25.84 -4.86
CA LYS A 69 22.92 25.72 -5.27
C LYS A 69 22.58 24.30 -5.76
N ARG A 70 23.46 23.69 -6.55
CA ARG A 70 23.22 22.33 -7.09
C ARG A 70 23.30 21.28 -5.98
N ILE A 71 24.20 21.43 -5.02
CA ILE A 71 24.29 20.56 -3.85
C ILE A 71 23.02 20.64 -3.00
N GLU A 72 22.49 21.84 -2.79
CA GLU A 72 21.23 22.00 -2.04
C GLU A 72 20.05 21.36 -2.78
N GLN A 73 19.98 21.50 -4.09
CA GLN A 73 18.99 20.78 -4.91
C GLN A 73 19.15 19.26 -4.80
N LEU A 74 20.40 18.77 -4.88
CA LEU A 74 20.71 17.34 -4.73
C LEU A 74 20.24 16.81 -3.36
N ARG A 75 20.43 17.56 -2.27
CA ARG A 75 19.92 17.23 -0.94
C ARG A 75 18.41 17.05 -0.93
N GLY A 76 17.69 18.00 -1.53
CA GLY A 76 16.23 17.95 -1.64
C GLY A 76 15.74 16.75 -2.47
N GLU A 77 16.35 16.53 -3.63
CA GLU A 77 16.01 15.43 -4.54
C GLU A 77 16.26 14.05 -3.90
N LEU A 78 17.40 13.88 -3.23
CA LEU A 78 17.73 12.66 -2.49
C LEU A 78 16.77 12.45 -1.31
N GLY A 79 16.55 13.51 -0.52
CA GLY A 79 15.64 13.45 0.62
C GLY A 79 14.22 13.05 0.23
N GLY A 80 13.66 13.70 -0.77
CA GLY A 80 12.33 13.40 -1.30
C GLY A 80 12.23 11.98 -1.86
N THR A 81 13.25 11.54 -2.60
CA THR A 81 13.30 10.20 -3.20
C THR A 81 13.38 9.11 -2.14
N ILE A 82 14.24 9.25 -1.13
CA ILE A 82 14.39 8.29 -0.04
C ILE A 82 13.11 8.24 0.81
N LEU A 83 12.57 9.40 1.18
CA LEU A 83 11.36 9.50 1.98
C LEU A 83 10.14 8.88 1.28
N SER A 84 9.99 9.11 -0.03
CA SER A 84 8.96 8.46 -0.85
C SER A 84 9.10 6.93 -0.85
N GLY A 85 10.34 6.43 -1.00
CA GLY A 85 10.63 4.99 -0.91
C GLY A 85 10.31 4.41 0.46
N MET A 86 10.66 5.12 1.55
CA MET A 86 10.33 4.71 2.92
C MET A 86 8.82 4.60 3.14
N ARG A 87 8.07 5.63 2.78
CA ARG A 87 6.59 5.65 2.91
C ARG A 87 5.93 4.51 2.15
N LYS A 88 6.34 4.30 0.89
CA LYS A 88 5.80 3.23 0.06
C LYS A 88 6.06 1.84 0.66
N SER A 89 7.24 1.59 1.20
CA SER A 89 7.56 0.31 1.82
C SER A 89 6.88 0.14 3.18
N ALA A 90 6.73 1.20 3.95
CA ALA A 90 6.10 1.16 5.27
C ALA A 90 4.58 0.86 5.21
N GLY A 91 3.89 1.18 4.12
CA GLY A 91 2.47 0.81 3.96
C GLY A 91 2.25 -0.69 3.81
N LEU A 92 3.18 -1.41 3.18
CA LEU A 92 2.99 -2.79 2.77
C LEU A 92 2.64 -3.78 3.90
N PRO A 93 3.30 -3.77 5.08
CA PRO A 93 2.96 -4.70 6.16
C PRO A 93 1.56 -4.47 6.73
N GLY A 94 1.20 -3.22 6.97
CA GLY A 94 -0.12 -2.85 7.48
C GLY A 94 -1.24 -3.25 6.53
N ASP A 95 -1.10 -2.92 5.23
CA ASP A 95 -2.05 -3.30 4.19
C ASP A 95 -2.22 -4.82 4.10
N THR A 96 -1.14 -5.58 4.31
CA THR A 96 -1.17 -7.05 4.28
C THR A 96 -1.96 -7.63 5.46
N VAL A 97 -1.72 -7.15 6.67
CA VAL A 97 -2.44 -7.58 7.88
C VAL A 97 -3.91 -7.19 7.77
N GLU A 98 -4.19 -5.98 7.34
CA GLU A 98 -5.55 -5.46 7.16
C GLU A 98 -6.34 -6.29 6.14
N GLY A 99 -5.76 -6.56 4.98
CA GLY A 99 -6.39 -7.40 3.97
C GLY A 99 -6.67 -8.83 4.48
N TRP A 100 -5.74 -9.41 5.23
CA TRP A 100 -5.89 -10.74 5.81
C TRP A 100 -7.00 -10.80 6.89
N LEU A 101 -7.07 -9.82 7.77
CA LEU A 101 -8.13 -9.72 8.78
C LEU A 101 -9.51 -9.43 8.16
N ASN A 102 -9.54 -8.63 7.08
CA ASN A 102 -10.78 -8.40 6.34
C ASN A 102 -11.32 -9.67 5.69
N ASP A 103 -10.44 -10.55 5.20
CA ASP A 103 -10.87 -11.85 4.68
C ASP A 103 -11.38 -12.76 5.82
N ALA A 104 -10.77 -12.71 7.01
CA ALA A 104 -11.28 -13.44 8.18
C ALA A 104 -12.69 -12.98 8.56
N LEU A 105 -12.94 -11.66 8.59
CA LEU A 105 -14.29 -11.12 8.80
C LEU A 105 -15.28 -11.60 7.72
N ALA A 106 -14.86 -11.57 6.47
CA ALA A 106 -15.71 -12.01 5.35
C ALA A 106 -16.08 -13.50 5.43
N MET A 107 -15.17 -14.35 5.95
CA MET A 107 -15.44 -15.79 6.14
C MET A 107 -16.59 -16.04 7.11
N VAL A 108 -16.72 -15.21 8.14
CA VAL A 108 -17.80 -15.33 9.15
C VAL A 108 -19.00 -14.43 8.86
N GLY A 109 -19.05 -13.85 7.64
CA GLY A 109 -20.16 -13.00 7.23
C GLY A 109 -20.26 -11.68 8.00
N VAL A 110 -19.20 -11.30 8.68
CA VAL A 110 -19.09 -10.01 9.36
C VAL A 110 -18.57 -9.01 8.37
N ASP A 111 -19.40 -8.05 8.05
CA ASP A 111 -18.95 -6.96 7.21
C ASP A 111 -18.39 -5.84 8.04
N GLY A 112 -17.28 -5.47 7.64
CA GLY A 112 -16.51 -4.42 8.20
C GLY A 112 -15.15 -4.45 7.53
N SER A 113 -14.51 -3.37 7.53
CA SER A 113 -13.14 -3.26 7.06
C SER A 113 -12.35 -2.65 8.19
N PHE A 114 -11.25 -3.29 8.55
CA PHE A 114 -10.23 -2.66 9.40
C PHE A 114 -9.46 -1.57 8.65
N THR A 115 -10.04 -1.03 7.56
CA THR A 115 -9.41 -0.03 6.69
C THR A 115 -8.88 1.15 7.50
N GLY A 116 -7.59 1.36 7.40
CA GLY A 116 -6.88 2.43 8.09
C GLY A 116 -6.48 2.12 9.53
N THR A 117 -6.84 0.98 10.10
CA THR A 117 -6.44 0.58 11.47
C THR A 117 -4.93 0.37 11.55
N PHE A 118 -4.37 -0.34 10.59
CA PHE A 118 -2.94 -0.66 10.54
C PHE A 118 -2.13 0.35 9.72
N SER A 119 -2.74 1.08 8.81
CA SER A 119 -2.06 2.06 7.97
C SER A 119 -1.70 3.37 8.69
N ARG A 120 -2.37 3.71 9.80
CA ARG A 120 -2.02 4.87 10.65
C ARG A 120 -0.78 4.64 11.51
N THR A 121 -0.49 3.40 11.85
CA THR A 121 0.63 3.00 12.72
C THR A 121 2.02 3.31 12.09
N PRO A 122 2.22 3.21 10.75
CA PRO A 122 3.50 3.51 10.12
C PRO A 122 4.00 4.94 10.30
N ASP A 123 3.12 5.93 10.42
CA ASP A 123 3.54 7.35 10.49
C ASP A 123 4.37 7.68 11.74
N ALA A 124 4.01 7.11 12.90
CA ALA A 124 4.78 7.30 14.13
C ALA A 124 6.16 6.62 14.05
N ALA A 125 6.19 5.37 13.58
CA ALA A 125 7.43 4.62 13.39
C ALA A 125 8.35 5.29 12.34
N LEU A 126 7.79 5.79 11.24
CA LEU A 126 8.53 6.56 10.24
C LEU A 126 9.11 7.85 10.81
N ARG A 127 8.37 8.61 11.60
CA ARG A 127 8.89 9.82 12.26
C ARG A 127 10.09 9.49 13.14
N MET A 128 10.01 8.44 13.96
CA MET A 128 11.12 8.02 14.81
C MET A 128 12.38 7.67 14.01
N LEU A 129 12.25 7.04 12.84
CA LEU A 129 13.37 6.75 11.93
C LEU A 129 13.92 8.03 11.28
N ILE A 130 13.04 8.89 10.77
CA ILE A 130 13.42 10.16 10.11
C ILE A 130 14.14 11.06 11.10
N ASP A 131 13.64 11.15 12.33
CA ASP A 131 14.24 11.95 13.41
C ASP A 131 15.53 11.34 13.98
N GLY A 132 15.82 10.08 13.65
CA GLY A 132 17.03 9.38 14.12
C GLY A 132 16.88 8.72 15.50
N ARG A 133 15.70 8.77 16.12
CA ARG A 133 15.48 8.26 17.49
C ARG A 133 15.63 6.75 17.61
N MET A 134 15.48 6.00 16.52
CA MET A 134 15.67 4.55 16.49
C MET A 134 17.14 4.14 16.25
N TYR A 135 18.03 5.09 15.98
CA TYR A 135 19.43 4.80 15.72
C TYR A 135 20.31 5.10 16.94
N ARG A 136 21.27 4.24 17.23
CA ARG A 136 22.22 4.43 18.35
C ARG A 136 23.01 5.74 18.28
N ASP A 137 23.29 6.22 17.06
CA ASP A 137 24.03 7.47 16.81
C ASP A 137 23.13 8.72 16.80
N GLY A 138 21.83 8.58 16.98
CA GLY A 138 20.84 9.66 17.02
C GLY A 138 20.74 10.53 15.76
N LYS A 139 21.39 10.15 14.66
CA LYS A 139 21.42 10.96 13.43
C LYS A 139 20.14 10.83 12.63
N SER A 140 19.48 11.95 12.38
CA SER A 140 18.32 12.04 11.50
C SER A 140 18.67 11.67 10.05
N LEU A 141 17.64 11.32 9.26
CA LEU A 141 17.79 11.08 7.82
C LEU A 141 18.39 12.30 7.11
N SER A 142 17.92 13.49 7.42
CA SER A 142 18.44 14.75 6.88
C SER A 142 19.94 14.90 7.17
N ARG A 143 20.38 14.64 8.40
CA ARG A 143 21.82 14.73 8.76
C ARG A 143 22.67 13.70 8.00
N ARG A 144 22.13 12.50 7.76
CA ARG A 144 22.82 11.47 6.98
C ARG A 144 22.99 11.86 5.51
N ILE A 145 21.96 12.46 4.91
CA ILE A 145 22.00 13.00 3.55
C ILE A 145 22.97 14.15 3.47
N TRP A 146 22.90 15.08 4.42
CA TRP A 146 23.82 16.22 4.51
C TRP A 146 25.28 15.79 4.54
N ASN A 147 25.65 14.88 5.43
CA ASN A 147 27.04 14.40 5.53
C ASN A 147 27.55 13.81 4.20
N ARG A 148 26.70 13.16 3.41
CA ARG A 148 27.10 12.60 2.10
C ARG A 148 27.28 13.66 1.04
N THR A 149 26.42 14.65 1.03
CA THR A 149 26.52 15.77 0.06
C THR A 149 27.64 16.73 0.38
N ASP A 150 27.97 16.93 1.66
CA ASP A 150 29.12 17.74 2.07
C ASP A 150 30.45 17.09 1.65
N GLN A 151 30.58 15.76 1.79
CA GLN A 151 31.74 15.03 1.28
C GLN A 151 31.91 15.20 -0.21
N LEU A 152 30.81 15.11 -0.98
CA LEU A 152 30.82 15.34 -2.42
C LEU A 152 31.23 16.78 -2.75
N GLN A 153 30.66 17.76 -2.06
CA GLN A 153 30.99 19.18 -2.27
C GLN A 153 32.48 19.44 -2.03
N GLY A 154 33.02 18.96 -0.91
CA GLY A 154 34.44 19.11 -0.60
C GLY A 154 35.34 18.51 -1.68
N SER A 155 35.05 17.29 -2.14
CA SER A 155 35.83 16.68 -3.22
C SER A 155 35.76 17.46 -4.55
N ILE A 156 34.60 18.05 -4.88
CA ILE A 156 34.45 18.91 -6.06
C ILE A 156 35.28 20.20 -5.92
N GLU A 157 35.27 20.82 -4.73
CA GLU A 157 36.07 22.00 -4.42
C GLU A 157 37.55 21.70 -4.51
N ASP A 158 38.00 20.53 -4.02
CA ASP A 158 39.38 20.07 -4.14
C ASP A 158 39.81 19.84 -5.60
N ILE A 159 38.95 19.20 -6.44
CA ILE A 159 39.21 19.04 -7.88
C ILE A 159 39.34 20.39 -8.58
N LEU A 160 38.48 21.36 -8.26
CA LEU A 160 38.57 22.72 -8.78
C LEU A 160 39.89 23.37 -8.39
N THR A 161 40.23 23.36 -7.10
CA THR A 161 41.42 23.99 -6.56
C THR A 161 42.71 23.42 -7.19
N GLN A 162 42.82 22.08 -7.25
CA GLN A 162 43.95 21.39 -7.82
C GLN A 162 44.04 21.62 -9.34
N GLY A 163 42.88 21.55 -10.04
CA GLY A 163 42.81 21.83 -11.47
C GLY A 163 43.25 23.24 -11.82
N ILE A 164 42.87 24.25 -11.03
CA ILE A 164 43.33 25.65 -11.20
C ILE A 164 44.82 25.76 -10.93
N ALA A 165 45.33 25.17 -9.87
CA ALA A 165 46.75 25.18 -9.55
C ALA A 165 47.63 24.54 -10.63
N GLN A 166 47.10 23.58 -11.36
CA GLN A 166 47.75 22.90 -12.46
C GLN A 166 47.51 23.59 -13.83
N HIS A 167 46.95 24.80 -13.85
CA HIS A 167 46.63 25.57 -15.08
C HIS A 167 45.78 24.83 -16.11
N ARG A 168 44.88 23.94 -15.67
CA ARG A 168 43.94 23.24 -16.56
C ARG A 168 42.86 24.20 -17.07
N SER A 169 42.40 23.96 -18.29
CA SER A 169 41.30 24.75 -18.85
C SER A 169 39.95 24.43 -18.18
N ALA A 170 39.02 25.36 -18.26
CA ALA A 170 37.67 25.14 -17.75
C ALA A 170 37.00 23.87 -18.32
N LEU A 171 37.22 23.58 -19.62
CA LEU A 171 36.70 22.37 -20.25
C LEU A 171 37.29 21.08 -19.64
N GLN A 172 38.61 21.07 -19.39
CA GLN A 172 39.30 19.93 -18.80
C GLN A 172 38.79 19.68 -17.39
N ILE A 173 38.63 20.74 -16.56
CA ILE A 173 38.06 20.63 -15.21
C ILE A 173 36.60 20.16 -15.27
N ALA A 174 35.81 20.64 -16.23
CA ALA A 174 34.44 20.18 -16.43
C ALA A 174 34.38 18.68 -16.74
N GLN A 175 35.26 18.17 -17.60
CA GLN A 175 35.34 16.73 -17.91
C GLN A 175 35.75 15.90 -16.68
N ASP A 176 36.71 16.39 -15.89
CA ASP A 176 37.15 15.71 -14.67
C ASP A 176 36.01 15.67 -13.64
N LEU A 177 35.26 16.75 -13.47
CA LEU A 177 34.12 16.82 -12.57
C LEU A 177 32.97 15.92 -13.04
N GLU A 178 32.69 15.91 -14.34
CA GLU A 178 31.68 15.00 -14.91
C GLU A 178 32.08 13.54 -14.67
N ALA A 179 33.33 13.19 -14.93
CA ALA A 179 33.84 11.85 -14.68
C ALA A 179 33.76 11.48 -13.19
N TYR A 180 34.04 12.41 -12.28
CA TYR A 180 34.01 12.17 -10.83
C TYR A 180 32.60 11.97 -10.29
N VAL A 181 31.64 12.79 -10.70
CA VAL A 181 30.28 12.78 -10.18
C VAL A 181 29.37 11.77 -10.90
N SER A 182 29.71 11.44 -12.15
CA SER A 182 28.86 10.57 -12.98
C SER A 182 28.88 9.12 -12.50
N PRO A 183 27.72 8.51 -12.21
CA PRO A 183 27.63 7.08 -11.95
C PRO A 183 28.18 6.27 -13.13
N LYS A 184 28.95 5.24 -12.84
CA LYS A 184 29.56 4.34 -13.85
C LYS A 184 30.65 4.95 -14.72
N ALA A 185 31.08 6.18 -14.49
CA ALA A 185 32.25 6.72 -15.18
C ALA A 185 33.49 5.88 -14.84
N LYS A 186 34.38 5.71 -15.82
CA LYS A 186 35.69 5.10 -15.62
C LYS A 186 36.65 6.16 -15.11
N MET A 187 37.51 5.79 -14.17
CA MET A 187 38.58 6.68 -13.72
C MET A 187 39.46 7.07 -14.92
N PRO A 188 39.67 8.38 -15.18
CA PRO A 188 40.61 8.83 -16.18
C PRO A 188 42.01 8.32 -15.86
N VAL A 189 42.80 7.94 -16.91
CA VAL A 189 44.16 7.41 -16.72
C VAL A 189 45.05 8.40 -15.96
N SER A 190 44.85 9.69 -16.19
CA SER A 190 45.62 10.78 -15.58
C SER A 190 45.15 11.12 -14.15
N TRP A 191 44.11 10.49 -13.63
CA TRP A 191 43.49 10.89 -12.37
C TRP A 191 44.47 10.91 -11.19
N LEU A 192 45.18 9.81 -10.98
CA LEU A 192 46.13 9.69 -9.87
C LEU A 192 47.32 10.71 -9.97
N THR A 193 47.64 11.13 -11.18
CA THR A 193 48.64 12.16 -11.37
C THR A 193 48.12 13.58 -11.12
N LEU A 194 46.89 13.82 -11.54
CA LEU A 194 46.23 15.13 -11.43
C LEU A 194 45.67 15.40 -10.04
N TYR A 195 45.15 14.36 -9.38
CA TYR A 195 44.40 14.44 -8.13
C TYR A 195 44.84 13.32 -7.17
N PRO A 196 46.14 13.31 -6.74
CA PRO A 196 46.69 12.20 -5.93
C PRO A 196 45.97 12.01 -4.60
N ASP A 197 45.49 13.09 -4.01
CA ASP A 197 44.82 13.10 -2.71
C ASP A 197 43.31 12.92 -2.78
N ILE A 198 42.75 12.88 -4.00
CA ILE A 198 41.32 12.71 -4.21
C ILE A 198 41.04 11.29 -4.73
N PRO A 199 40.55 10.38 -3.85
CA PRO A 199 40.21 9.04 -4.28
C PRO A 199 39.09 9.11 -5.31
N PHE A 200 39.26 8.44 -6.46
CA PHE A 200 38.20 8.29 -7.43
C PHE A 200 37.19 7.28 -6.88
N ASP A 201 36.30 7.76 -6.01
CA ASP A 201 35.25 6.93 -5.44
C ASP A 201 34.14 6.67 -6.46
N ARG A 202 34.23 5.53 -7.14
CA ARG A 202 33.18 5.03 -8.04
C ARG A 202 31.84 4.82 -7.37
N GLN A 203 31.74 5.14 -6.09
CA GLN A 203 30.61 4.80 -5.23
C GLN A 203 29.90 6.02 -4.66
N ILE A 204 30.06 7.20 -5.26
CA ILE A 204 29.36 8.41 -4.78
C ILE A 204 27.84 8.16 -4.75
N ASP A 205 27.30 7.68 -5.86
CA ASP A 205 25.89 7.29 -5.94
C ASP A 205 25.60 5.99 -5.15
N TYR A 206 26.55 5.07 -5.04
CA TYR A 206 26.43 3.84 -4.27
C TYR A 206 26.23 4.12 -2.77
N ASN A 207 26.95 5.07 -2.21
CA ASN A 207 26.79 5.47 -0.81
C ASN A 207 25.38 6.06 -0.55
N ALA A 208 24.84 6.82 -1.49
CA ALA A 208 23.48 7.33 -1.40
C ALA A 208 22.44 6.19 -1.59
N GLN A 209 22.67 5.27 -2.52
CA GLN A 209 21.84 4.07 -2.68
C GLN A 209 21.88 3.17 -1.44
N ARG A 210 23.06 3.04 -0.81
CA ARG A 210 23.23 2.31 0.44
C ARG A 210 22.43 2.92 1.58
N LEU A 211 22.45 4.23 1.69
CA LEU A 211 21.63 4.96 2.67
C LEU A 211 20.13 4.74 2.40
N ALA A 212 19.71 4.87 1.15
CA ALA A 212 18.31 4.68 0.76
C ALA A 212 17.84 3.25 1.05
N ARG A 213 18.61 2.24 0.65
CA ARG A 213 18.28 0.82 0.92
C ARG A 213 18.11 0.57 2.40
N THR A 214 19.04 1.05 3.23
CA THR A 214 18.98 0.90 4.67
C THR A 214 17.75 1.60 5.24
N ALA A 215 17.51 2.86 4.89
CA ALA A 215 16.37 3.62 5.39
C ALA A 215 15.02 3.01 4.99
N ILE A 216 14.90 2.56 3.74
CA ILE A 216 13.68 1.92 3.22
C ILE A 216 13.43 0.56 3.90
N ASN A 217 14.48 -0.24 4.11
CA ASN A 217 14.35 -1.52 4.80
C ASN A 217 13.99 -1.33 6.28
N HIS A 218 14.59 -0.35 6.95
CA HIS A 218 14.22 -0.02 8.33
C HIS A 218 12.78 0.51 8.42
N ALA A 219 12.31 1.26 7.43
CA ALA A 219 10.92 1.72 7.37
C ALA A 219 9.92 0.56 7.21
N TYR A 220 10.24 -0.41 6.36
CA TYR A 220 9.46 -1.65 6.23
C TYR A 220 9.44 -2.43 7.54
N TRP A 221 10.62 -2.65 8.16
CA TRP A 221 10.74 -3.36 9.43
C TRP A 221 9.96 -2.66 10.54
N ALA A 222 10.14 -1.35 10.73
CA ALA A 222 9.47 -0.60 11.79
C ALA A 222 7.94 -0.60 11.63
N ALA A 223 7.46 -0.51 10.39
CA ALA A 223 6.03 -0.60 10.11
C ALA A 223 5.48 -2.01 10.37
N ASN A 224 6.23 -3.06 10.03
CA ASN A 224 5.84 -4.44 10.31
C ASN A 224 5.79 -4.70 11.83
N MET A 225 6.76 -4.18 12.58
CA MET A 225 6.75 -4.24 14.05
C MET A 225 5.54 -3.52 14.65
N ALA A 226 5.21 -2.35 14.13
CA ALA A 226 4.04 -1.60 14.56
C ALA A 226 2.74 -2.34 14.24
N ALA A 227 2.63 -2.92 13.04
CA ALA A 227 1.48 -3.74 12.65
C ALA A 227 1.36 -5.02 13.51
N ALA A 228 2.50 -5.66 13.83
CA ALA A 228 2.52 -6.86 14.69
C ALA A 228 2.03 -6.54 16.11
N LYS A 229 2.46 -5.43 16.69
CA LYS A 229 2.00 -4.99 18.03
C LYS A 229 0.52 -4.63 18.07
N ALA A 230 -0.01 -4.15 16.96
CA ALA A 230 -1.43 -3.83 16.83
C ALA A 230 -2.30 -5.05 16.47
N ASN A 231 -1.69 -6.16 16.05
CA ASN A 231 -2.39 -7.38 15.64
C ASN A 231 -2.49 -8.36 16.81
N PRO A 232 -3.69 -8.54 17.43
CA PRO A 232 -3.89 -9.45 18.58
C PRO A 232 -3.69 -10.93 18.21
N PHE A 233 -3.57 -11.25 16.93
CA PHE A 233 -3.30 -12.60 16.44
C PHE A 233 -1.82 -12.87 16.18
N CYS A 234 -0.96 -11.85 16.26
CA CYS A 234 0.49 -12.03 16.11
C CYS A 234 1.08 -12.68 17.36
N ARG A 235 1.66 -13.88 17.22
CA ARG A 235 2.24 -14.64 18.33
C ARG A 235 3.74 -14.47 18.46
N ALA A 236 4.41 -14.26 17.34
CA ALA A 236 5.86 -14.08 17.24
C ALA A 236 6.20 -13.40 15.91
N MET A 237 7.46 -13.02 15.77
CA MET A 237 8.01 -12.51 14.52
C MET A 237 9.08 -13.47 14.01
N HIS A 238 8.95 -13.90 12.76
CA HIS A 238 9.92 -14.78 12.10
C HIS A 238 10.96 -13.96 11.32
N TRP A 239 12.25 -14.27 11.51
CA TRP A 239 13.35 -13.70 10.73
C TRP A 239 13.60 -14.51 9.47
N GLN A 240 13.35 -13.89 8.32
CA GLN A 240 13.52 -14.53 7.02
C GLN A 240 14.74 -13.98 6.30
N LEU A 241 15.68 -14.84 5.97
CA LEU A 241 16.81 -14.50 5.11
C LEU A 241 16.37 -14.07 3.72
N SER A 242 17.09 -13.12 3.13
CA SER A 242 16.89 -12.72 1.74
C SER A 242 17.17 -13.90 0.81
N PRO A 243 16.42 -14.12 -0.27
CA PRO A 243 16.74 -15.12 -1.28
C PRO A 243 18.16 -14.99 -1.84
N SER A 244 18.68 -13.76 -1.89
CA SER A 244 20.05 -13.47 -2.33
C SER A 244 21.07 -13.42 -1.18
N HIS A 245 20.70 -13.81 0.05
CA HIS A 245 21.59 -13.68 1.21
C HIS A 245 22.86 -14.50 1.04
N TYR A 246 22.70 -15.77 0.65
CA TYR A 246 23.84 -16.68 0.46
C TYR A 246 24.85 -16.11 -0.54
N GLU A 247 24.42 -15.74 -1.73
CA GLU A 247 25.30 -15.25 -2.79
C GLU A 247 25.94 -13.88 -2.49
N ARG A 248 25.22 -13.01 -1.80
CA ARG A 248 25.68 -11.65 -1.48
C ARG A 248 26.56 -11.59 -0.25
N GLN A 249 26.31 -12.44 0.73
CA GLN A 249 26.97 -12.42 2.04
C GLN A 249 27.80 -13.68 2.26
N VAL A 250 27.14 -14.84 2.41
CA VAL A 250 27.81 -16.06 2.90
C VAL A 250 28.92 -16.52 1.94
N ALA A 251 28.64 -16.59 0.64
CA ALA A 251 29.62 -17.03 -0.36
C ALA A 251 30.82 -16.09 -0.52
N ARG A 252 30.70 -14.80 -0.10
CA ARG A 252 31.75 -13.78 -0.28
C ARG A 252 32.48 -13.43 0.99
N PHE A 253 31.79 -13.42 2.10
CA PHE A 253 32.25 -12.85 3.37
C PHE A 253 32.05 -13.78 4.57
N GLY A 254 31.39 -14.94 4.37
CA GLY A 254 30.96 -15.83 5.42
C GLY A 254 29.61 -15.44 6.04
N GLU A 255 29.19 -16.24 7.01
CA GLU A 255 27.95 -15.98 7.78
C GLU A 255 28.03 -14.65 8.53
N ASP A 256 26.87 -14.01 8.68
CA ASP A 256 26.76 -12.76 9.42
C ASP A 256 25.68 -12.86 10.52
N ILE A 257 25.36 -11.72 11.13
CA ILE A 257 24.36 -11.65 12.19
C ILE A 257 22.96 -12.11 11.74
N CYS A 258 22.64 -12.01 10.44
CA CYS A 258 21.35 -12.47 9.92
C CYS A 258 21.24 -14.01 9.94
N ASP A 259 22.34 -14.73 9.75
CA ASP A 259 22.38 -16.20 9.87
C ASP A 259 22.14 -16.60 11.33
N ALA A 260 22.74 -15.88 12.27
CA ALA A 260 22.49 -16.08 13.69
C ALA A 260 21.01 -15.82 14.06
N TYR A 261 20.41 -14.76 13.51
CA TYR A 261 18.99 -14.47 13.74
C TYR A 261 18.07 -15.54 13.12
N ALA A 262 18.39 -16.03 11.92
CA ALA A 262 17.61 -17.07 11.27
C ALA A 262 17.71 -18.45 11.95
N SER A 263 18.76 -18.66 12.75
CA SER A 263 18.96 -19.89 13.53
C SER A 263 18.59 -19.76 15.01
N HIS A 264 18.24 -18.57 15.46
CA HIS A 264 17.83 -18.29 16.84
C HIS A 264 16.58 -19.11 17.23
N ASP A 265 16.55 -19.62 18.47
CA ASP A 265 15.39 -20.33 19.03
C ASP A 265 15.36 -20.18 20.56
N GLU A 266 14.37 -19.47 21.06
CA GLU A 266 14.08 -19.31 22.48
C GLU A 266 12.80 -20.07 22.89
N GLY A 267 12.47 -21.15 22.20
CA GLY A 267 11.28 -21.95 22.45
C GLY A 267 10.05 -21.53 21.64
N LEU A 268 10.19 -20.54 20.77
CA LEU A 268 9.15 -20.12 19.83
C LEU A 268 9.31 -20.75 18.44
N GLY A 269 10.33 -21.60 18.26
CA GLY A 269 10.74 -22.17 16.99
C GLY A 269 11.83 -21.37 16.29
N ARG A 270 12.56 -22.03 15.42
CA ARG A 270 13.75 -21.51 14.75
C ARG A 270 13.45 -20.23 13.97
N GLY A 271 14.24 -19.20 14.21
CA GLY A 271 14.13 -17.89 13.58
C GLY A 271 12.97 -17.03 14.11
N ASN A 272 12.28 -17.49 15.15
CA ASN A 272 11.18 -16.75 15.76
C ASN A 272 11.64 -15.97 16.99
N PHE A 273 11.12 -14.76 17.14
CA PHE A 273 11.40 -13.82 18.24
C PHE A 273 10.10 -13.37 18.90
N PRO A 274 10.12 -13.10 20.20
CA PRO A 274 9.07 -12.29 20.83
C PRO A 274 8.94 -10.95 20.08
N ILE A 275 7.71 -10.40 20.01
CA ILE A 275 7.45 -9.18 19.21
C ILE A 275 8.31 -8.00 19.68
N ASP A 276 8.61 -7.90 20.98
CA ASP A 276 9.39 -6.78 21.52
C ASP A 276 10.92 -6.95 21.36
N ASP A 277 11.39 -8.17 21.08
CA ASP A 277 12.82 -8.50 21.05
C ASP A 277 13.38 -8.68 19.63
N VAL A 278 12.57 -8.39 18.61
CA VAL A 278 12.99 -8.53 17.20
C VAL A 278 14.11 -7.56 16.86
N PRO A 279 15.28 -8.04 16.43
CA PRO A 279 16.38 -7.16 16.10
C PRO A 279 16.11 -6.32 14.86
N MET A 280 16.61 -5.06 14.88
CA MET A 280 16.57 -4.20 13.71
C MET A 280 17.55 -4.74 12.65
N PRO A 281 17.17 -4.80 11.37
CA PRO A 281 18.08 -5.17 10.29
C PRO A 281 19.34 -4.29 10.27
N HIS A 282 20.51 -4.87 10.01
CA HIS A 282 21.74 -4.11 9.89
C HIS A 282 21.77 -3.25 8.60
N ALA A 283 22.74 -2.34 8.48
CA ALA A 283 22.90 -1.54 7.27
C ALA A 283 23.07 -2.42 6.03
N GLN A 284 22.39 -2.07 4.94
CA GLN A 284 22.33 -2.81 3.67
C GLN A 284 21.65 -4.20 3.72
N CYS A 285 21.09 -4.59 4.84
CA CYS A 285 20.33 -5.83 4.92
C CYS A 285 19.16 -5.85 3.93
N LEU A 286 18.87 -7.02 3.38
CA LEU A 286 17.66 -7.32 2.61
C LEU A 286 16.86 -8.46 3.23
N CYS A 287 17.26 -8.95 4.41
CA CYS A 287 16.46 -9.85 5.22
C CYS A 287 15.24 -9.12 5.77
N ALA A 288 14.19 -9.85 6.04
CA ALA A 288 12.92 -9.29 6.49
C ALA A 288 12.37 -10.09 7.65
N THR A 289 11.39 -9.50 8.33
CA THR A 289 10.60 -10.18 9.35
C THR A 289 9.15 -10.25 8.90
N TRP A 290 8.45 -11.29 9.32
CA TRP A 290 7.00 -11.40 9.17
C TRP A 290 6.35 -11.98 10.40
N GLN A 291 5.07 -11.73 10.54
CA GLN A 291 4.30 -12.13 11.69
C GLN A 291 3.99 -13.64 11.64
N VAL A 292 4.10 -14.32 12.77
CA VAL A 292 3.63 -15.68 12.98
C VAL A 292 2.21 -15.59 13.53
N VAL A 293 1.24 -16.01 12.73
CA VAL A 293 -0.19 -15.91 13.03
C VAL A 293 -0.86 -17.28 12.96
N PRO A 294 -2.03 -17.48 13.62
CA PRO A 294 -2.83 -18.71 13.50
C PRO A 294 -3.37 -18.91 12.07
N GLU A 295 -3.99 -20.07 11.85
CA GLU A 295 -4.77 -20.32 10.63
C GLU A 295 -5.90 -19.28 10.49
N LEU A 296 -6.21 -18.90 9.25
CA LEU A 296 -7.24 -17.88 8.99
C LEU A 296 -8.64 -18.29 9.52
N SER A 297 -8.95 -19.59 9.49
CA SER A 297 -10.19 -20.15 10.05
C SER A 297 -10.31 -19.89 11.54
N ASP A 298 -9.23 -20.10 12.30
CA ASP A 298 -9.21 -19.88 13.76
C ASP A 298 -9.39 -18.40 14.08
N VAL A 299 -8.76 -17.53 13.29
CA VAL A 299 -8.93 -16.07 13.40
C VAL A 299 -10.36 -15.66 13.07
N ALA A 300 -10.93 -16.22 12.01
CA ALA A 300 -12.30 -15.94 11.60
C ALA A 300 -13.30 -16.38 12.66
N ASP A 301 -13.16 -17.57 13.20
CA ASP A 301 -14.02 -18.09 14.27
C ASP A 301 -13.93 -17.22 15.54
N ARG A 302 -12.71 -16.83 15.95
CA ARG A 302 -12.51 -15.96 17.13
C ARG A 302 -13.09 -14.56 16.91
N LEU A 303 -12.88 -13.96 15.71
CA LEU A 303 -13.48 -12.67 15.34
C LEU A 303 -15.01 -12.76 15.28
N GLY A 304 -15.56 -13.82 14.69
CA GLY A 304 -17.00 -14.04 14.62
C GLY A 304 -17.63 -14.13 15.99
N ALA A 305 -17.08 -14.97 16.88
CA ALA A 305 -17.55 -15.11 18.25
C ALA A 305 -17.51 -13.78 19.02
N TRP A 306 -16.45 -13.01 18.85
CA TRP A 306 -16.31 -11.68 19.48
C TRP A 306 -17.32 -10.66 18.95
N VAL A 307 -17.50 -10.58 17.64
CA VAL A 307 -18.49 -9.67 17.03
C VAL A 307 -19.92 -10.06 17.46
N ASP A 308 -20.18 -11.35 17.62
CA ASP A 308 -21.48 -11.88 18.10
C ASP A 308 -21.74 -11.64 19.60
N GLY A 309 -20.89 -10.88 20.27
CA GLY A 309 -21.07 -10.47 21.67
C GLY A 309 -20.28 -11.30 22.68
N GLY A 310 -19.39 -12.19 22.22
CA GLY A 310 -18.44 -12.89 23.07
C GLY A 310 -17.45 -11.92 23.73
N GLU A 311 -17.00 -12.24 24.93
CA GLU A 311 -15.97 -11.48 25.66
C GLU A 311 -14.58 -11.89 25.16
N ASP A 312 -13.79 -10.92 24.71
CA ASP A 312 -12.40 -11.09 24.32
C ASP A 312 -11.63 -9.78 24.58
N SER A 313 -10.91 -9.75 25.69
CA SER A 313 -10.21 -8.54 26.15
C SER A 313 -9.09 -8.08 25.20
N GLU A 314 -8.46 -8.99 24.47
CA GLU A 314 -7.42 -8.62 23.49
C GLU A 314 -8.05 -7.99 22.25
N LEU A 315 -9.16 -8.53 21.77
CA LEU A 315 -9.91 -7.96 20.64
C LEU A 315 -10.59 -6.63 21.03
N ASP A 316 -11.10 -6.52 22.26
CA ASP A 316 -11.64 -5.26 22.77
C ASP A 316 -10.55 -4.19 22.85
N ALA A 317 -9.35 -4.53 23.31
CA ALA A 317 -8.21 -3.60 23.35
C ALA A 317 -7.74 -3.19 21.95
N ALA A 318 -7.70 -4.14 20.99
CA ALA A 318 -7.19 -3.88 19.65
C ALA A 318 -8.22 -3.20 18.73
N PHE A 319 -9.48 -3.60 18.83
CA PHE A 319 -10.54 -3.27 17.87
C PHE A 319 -11.83 -2.74 18.50
N GLY A 320 -11.83 -2.48 19.81
CA GLY A 320 -13.03 -2.00 20.52
C GLY A 320 -13.55 -0.66 20.00
N GLU A 321 -12.65 0.27 19.60
CA GLU A 321 -13.05 1.51 18.96
C GLU A 321 -13.71 1.27 17.60
N TRP A 322 -13.18 0.37 16.80
CA TRP A 322 -13.77 -0.05 15.53
C TRP A 322 -15.17 -0.66 15.74
N LYS A 323 -15.32 -1.54 16.74
CA LYS A 323 -16.61 -2.15 17.10
C LYS A 323 -17.62 -1.09 17.58
N ALA A 324 -17.16 -0.12 18.38
CA ALA A 324 -18.01 0.95 18.93
C ALA A 324 -18.42 2.01 17.88
N GLN A 325 -17.61 2.23 16.85
CA GLN A 325 -17.90 3.17 15.77
C GLN A 325 -18.87 2.61 14.72
N ARG A 326 -19.27 1.34 14.84
CA ARG A 326 -20.33 0.79 13.99
C ARG A 326 -21.64 1.52 14.30
N PRO A 327 -22.26 2.17 13.30
CA PRO A 327 -23.49 2.95 13.52
C PRO A 327 -24.58 2.08 14.14
N GLU A 328 -25.35 2.63 15.09
CA GLU A 328 -26.47 1.91 15.73
C GLU A 328 -27.51 1.41 14.73
N THR A 329 -27.68 2.12 13.62
CA THR A 329 -28.55 1.72 12.50
C THR A 329 -28.11 0.40 11.85
N VAL A 330 -26.79 0.13 11.78
CA VAL A 330 -26.28 -1.18 11.32
C VAL A 330 -26.60 -2.26 12.34
N LYS A 331 -26.60 -1.93 13.65
CA LYS A 331 -26.99 -2.89 14.69
C LYS A 331 -28.44 -3.38 14.53
N ALA A 332 -29.36 -2.52 14.10
CA ALA A 332 -30.75 -2.92 13.88
C ALA A 332 -30.93 -3.89 12.70
N LEU A 333 -30.28 -3.62 11.57
CA LEU A 333 -30.24 -4.53 10.42
C LEU A 333 -29.38 -5.77 10.73
N ASP A 334 -28.26 -5.59 11.42
CA ASP A 334 -27.37 -6.65 11.85
C ASP A 334 -28.09 -7.63 12.80
N THR A 335 -28.93 -7.12 13.70
CA THR A 335 -29.80 -7.96 14.56
C THR A 335 -30.78 -8.77 13.71
N LYS A 336 -31.44 -8.16 12.72
CA LYS A 336 -32.33 -8.85 11.78
C LYS A 336 -31.61 -9.89 10.93
N ILE A 337 -30.39 -9.61 10.51
CA ILE A 337 -29.55 -10.52 9.72
C ILE A 337 -29.06 -11.69 10.59
N ARG A 338 -28.76 -11.46 11.87
CA ARG A 338 -28.34 -12.51 12.83
C ARG A 338 -29.50 -13.41 13.23
N GLU A 339 -30.69 -12.86 13.34
CA GLU A 339 -31.93 -13.61 13.59
C GLU A 339 -32.45 -14.32 12.34
N ALA A 340 -31.86 -14.05 11.14
CA ALA A 340 -32.24 -14.72 9.91
C ALA A 340 -31.81 -16.20 9.92
N PRO A 341 -32.60 -17.09 9.33
CA PRO A 341 -32.31 -18.53 9.29
C PRO A 341 -30.94 -18.86 8.63
N GLU A 342 -30.47 -18.00 7.74
CA GLU A 342 -29.12 -18.07 7.16
C GLU A 342 -28.27 -16.90 7.68
N ARG A 343 -27.25 -17.19 8.49
CA ARG A 343 -26.35 -16.17 9.04
C ARG A 343 -25.77 -15.26 7.96
N GLY A 344 -25.82 -13.95 8.20
CA GLY A 344 -25.24 -12.94 7.32
C GLY A 344 -26.03 -12.65 6.02
N LYS A 345 -27.24 -13.18 5.89
CA LYS A 345 -28.09 -12.98 4.72
C LYS A 345 -29.53 -12.65 5.13
N LEU A 346 -29.94 -11.41 4.98
CA LEU A 346 -31.30 -10.96 5.23
C LEU A 346 -32.14 -11.16 3.98
N ARG A 347 -33.25 -11.89 4.09
CA ARG A 347 -34.24 -12.00 3.04
C ARG A 347 -34.96 -10.66 2.86
N MET A 348 -34.82 -10.07 1.67
CA MET A 348 -35.46 -8.79 1.35
C MET A 348 -36.80 -8.93 0.63
N GLY A 349 -37.05 -10.09 0.03
CA GLY A 349 -38.31 -10.37 -0.66
C GLY A 349 -38.10 -11.33 -1.82
N SER A 350 -39.18 -11.56 -2.56
CA SER A 350 -39.16 -12.36 -3.77
C SER A 350 -39.41 -11.47 -4.99
N VAL A 351 -38.67 -11.69 -6.07
CA VAL A 351 -38.83 -11.00 -7.36
C VAL A 351 -39.85 -11.73 -8.25
N ASP A 352 -40.47 -10.98 -9.14
CA ASP A 352 -41.32 -11.60 -10.19
C ASP A 352 -40.45 -12.35 -11.19
N ARG A 353 -40.40 -13.67 -10.97
CA ARG A 353 -39.60 -14.60 -11.76
C ARG A 353 -40.00 -14.60 -13.21
N ALA A 354 -41.31 -14.59 -13.49
CA ALA A 354 -41.84 -14.67 -14.85
C ALA A 354 -41.43 -13.45 -15.71
N THR A 355 -41.39 -12.27 -15.09
CA THR A 355 -40.92 -11.02 -15.76
C THR A 355 -39.43 -11.08 -16.06
N LEU A 356 -38.60 -11.59 -15.14
CA LEU A 356 -37.16 -11.59 -15.27
C LEU A 356 -36.66 -12.70 -16.22
N GLU A 357 -37.24 -13.88 -16.18
CA GLU A 357 -36.83 -15.03 -16.99
C GLU A 357 -37.03 -14.80 -18.50
N ARG A 358 -37.96 -13.95 -18.89
CA ARG A 358 -38.12 -13.54 -20.30
C ARG A 358 -36.87 -12.89 -20.91
N ARG A 359 -36.06 -12.26 -20.08
CA ARG A 359 -34.86 -11.54 -20.53
C ARG A 359 -33.57 -12.26 -20.19
N PHE A 360 -33.49 -12.88 -19.01
CA PHE A 360 -32.27 -13.40 -18.44
C PHE A 360 -32.16 -14.92 -18.49
N GLY A 361 -33.15 -15.60 -19.05
CA GLY A 361 -33.23 -17.05 -18.97
C GLY A 361 -33.65 -17.51 -17.58
N LYS A 362 -33.52 -18.79 -17.30
CA LYS A 362 -33.92 -19.35 -16.01
C LYS A 362 -33.06 -18.83 -14.87
N ILE A 363 -33.70 -18.33 -13.82
CA ILE A 363 -33.08 -17.92 -12.58
C ILE A 363 -33.24 -19.02 -11.51
N LYS A 364 -32.20 -19.23 -10.68
CA LYS A 364 -32.18 -20.31 -9.69
C LYS A 364 -33.24 -20.15 -8.62
N THR A 365 -33.60 -18.90 -8.28
CA THR A 365 -34.52 -18.56 -7.20
C THR A 365 -35.23 -17.23 -7.44
N ASP A 366 -36.40 -17.06 -6.83
CA ASP A 366 -37.08 -15.77 -6.74
C ASP A 366 -36.58 -14.97 -5.51
N GLU A 367 -35.95 -15.64 -4.54
CA GLU A 367 -35.51 -15.02 -3.29
C GLU A 367 -34.37 -14.03 -3.53
N THR A 368 -34.53 -12.85 -2.97
CA THR A 368 -33.50 -11.80 -2.96
C THR A 368 -32.99 -11.54 -1.55
N ILE A 369 -31.69 -11.59 -1.40
CA ILE A 369 -31.01 -11.35 -0.13
C ILE A 369 -30.22 -10.05 -0.15
N LEU A 370 -30.05 -9.51 1.04
CA LEU A 370 -29.11 -8.44 1.35
C LEU A 370 -28.03 -9.04 2.24
N THR A 371 -26.79 -8.87 1.85
CA THR A 371 -25.67 -9.27 2.71
C THR A 371 -25.18 -8.06 3.49
N VAL A 372 -24.56 -8.29 4.64
CA VAL A 372 -24.01 -7.25 5.51
C VAL A 372 -23.11 -6.31 4.71
N ASN A 373 -22.17 -6.81 3.85
CA ASN A 373 -21.29 -6.03 2.96
C ASN A 373 -22.03 -5.00 2.11
N ARG A 374 -23.23 -5.33 1.72
CA ARG A 374 -24.01 -4.43 0.88
C ARG A 374 -24.68 -3.34 1.69
N VAL A 375 -25.05 -3.63 2.92
CA VAL A 375 -25.55 -2.62 3.85
C VAL A 375 -24.49 -1.55 4.07
N GLU A 376 -23.27 -1.96 4.47
CA GLU A 376 -22.16 -1.02 4.68
C GLU A 376 -21.77 -0.26 3.42
N HIS A 377 -21.74 -0.96 2.27
CA HIS A 377 -21.48 -0.30 1.00
C HIS A 377 -22.52 0.81 0.72
N ILE A 378 -23.80 0.52 0.93
CA ILE A 378 -24.87 1.52 0.74
C ILE A 378 -24.71 2.66 1.74
N GLN A 379 -24.45 2.36 3.00
CA GLN A 379 -24.20 3.35 4.05
C GLN A 379 -23.01 4.25 3.74
N ALA A 380 -21.86 3.66 3.39
CA ALA A 380 -20.63 4.40 3.14
C ALA A 380 -20.69 5.25 1.86
N ARG A 381 -21.36 4.75 0.82
CA ARG A 381 -21.43 5.42 -0.48
C ARG A 381 -22.64 6.32 -0.66
N HIS A 382 -23.72 6.02 0.05
CA HIS A 382 -25.02 6.68 -0.09
C HIS A 382 -25.69 6.92 1.27
N PRO A 383 -25.03 7.61 2.23
CA PRO A 383 -25.52 7.78 3.60
C PRO A 383 -26.86 8.51 3.67
N ASP A 384 -27.15 9.38 2.69
CA ASP A 384 -28.42 10.10 2.55
C ASP A 384 -29.57 9.23 2.03
N VAL A 385 -29.24 8.07 1.44
CA VAL A 385 -30.21 7.11 0.88
C VAL A 385 -30.52 6.01 1.86
N TYR A 386 -29.59 5.70 2.75
CA TYR A 386 -29.67 4.54 3.62
C TYR A 386 -30.95 4.46 4.48
N PRO A 387 -31.43 5.55 5.11
CA PRO A 387 -32.69 5.49 5.88
C PRO A 387 -33.91 5.09 5.03
N TYR A 388 -33.98 5.59 3.80
CA TYR A 388 -35.03 5.22 2.85
C TYR A 388 -34.90 3.77 2.38
N PHE A 389 -33.67 3.31 2.19
CA PHE A 389 -33.41 1.93 1.82
C PHE A 389 -33.81 0.95 2.94
N GLU A 390 -33.49 1.27 4.18
CA GLU A 390 -33.88 0.48 5.35
C GLU A 390 -35.40 0.36 5.47
N GLU A 391 -36.12 1.44 5.23
CA GLU A 391 -37.58 1.50 5.33
C GLU A 391 -38.28 0.82 4.13
N TYR A 392 -37.82 1.11 2.90
CA TYR A 392 -38.55 0.76 1.68
C TYR A 392 -37.87 -0.32 0.82
N GLY A 393 -36.63 -0.72 1.10
CA GLY A 393 -35.87 -1.63 0.27
C GLY A 393 -36.56 -2.98 0.03
N SER A 394 -37.13 -3.57 1.09
CA SER A 394 -37.89 -4.84 0.98
C SER A 394 -39.20 -4.70 0.17
N GLU A 395 -39.85 -3.56 0.27
CA GLU A 395 -41.05 -3.28 -0.47
C GLU A 395 -40.75 -3.15 -1.97
N ILE A 396 -39.67 -2.40 -2.32
CA ILE A 396 -39.25 -2.20 -3.72
C ILE A 396 -38.85 -3.52 -4.37
N VAL A 397 -38.20 -4.44 -3.65
CA VAL A 397 -37.88 -5.78 -4.18
C VAL A 397 -39.16 -6.56 -4.55
N ARG A 398 -40.20 -6.49 -3.70
CA ARG A 398 -41.44 -7.23 -3.88
C ARG A 398 -42.37 -6.57 -4.90
N THR A 399 -42.45 -5.24 -4.87
CA THR A 399 -43.41 -4.47 -5.66
C THR A 399 -42.73 -3.22 -6.25
N PRO A 400 -41.80 -3.39 -7.18
CA PRO A 400 -41.15 -2.25 -7.84
C PRO A 400 -42.15 -1.50 -8.74
N ASP A 401 -42.01 -0.19 -8.85
CA ASP A 401 -42.76 0.58 -9.83
C ASP A 401 -42.23 0.40 -11.25
N VAL A 402 -40.91 0.15 -11.39
CA VAL A 402 -40.26 -0.07 -12.67
C VAL A 402 -39.11 -1.07 -12.52
N ILE A 403 -38.96 -1.97 -13.50
CA ILE A 403 -37.82 -2.87 -13.61
C ILE A 403 -37.16 -2.66 -14.97
N VAL A 404 -35.86 -2.42 -14.98
CA VAL A 404 -35.06 -2.30 -16.20
C VAL A 404 -33.81 -3.17 -16.12
N ALA A 405 -33.38 -3.75 -17.25
CA ALA A 405 -32.10 -4.45 -17.33
C ALA A 405 -30.94 -3.43 -17.22
N ASP A 406 -29.93 -3.71 -16.40
CA ASP A 406 -28.75 -2.85 -16.26
C ASP A 406 -27.97 -2.79 -17.60
N PRO A 407 -27.65 -1.60 -18.13
CA PRO A 407 -26.92 -1.48 -19.40
C PRO A 407 -25.45 -1.93 -19.29
N LYS A 408 -24.92 -2.07 -18.09
CA LYS A 408 -23.51 -2.36 -17.85
C LYS A 408 -23.22 -3.77 -17.36
N ASN A 409 -24.22 -4.42 -16.75
CA ASN A 409 -24.04 -5.72 -16.09
C ASN A 409 -25.12 -6.69 -16.57
N GLU A 410 -24.72 -7.72 -17.31
CA GLU A 410 -25.62 -8.63 -18.01
C GLU A 410 -26.62 -9.38 -17.11
N LYS A 411 -26.27 -9.65 -15.85
CA LYS A 411 -27.10 -10.39 -14.89
C LYS A 411 -27.68 -9.50 -13.79
N THR A 412 -27.83 -8.21 -14.07
CA THR A 412 -28.29 -7.23 -13.07
C THR A 412 -29.52 -6.51 -13.57
N VAL A 413 -30.48 -6.31 -12.68
CA VAL A 413 -31.65 -5.49 -12.90
C VAL A 413 -31.63 -4.28 -11.96
N LEU A 414 -32.17 -3.18 -12.43
CA LEU A 414 -32.44 -1.99 -11.65
C LEU A 414 -33.94 -1.98 -11.32
N MET A 415 -34.25 -2.06 -10.02
CA MET A 415 -35.60 -1.98 -9.49
C MET A 415 -35.82 -0.58 -8.94
N LEU A 416 -36.71 0.18 -9.57
CA LEU A 416 -37.02 1.53 -9.17
C LEU A 416 -38.34 1.56 -8.40
N GLY A 417 -38.36 2.29 -7.29
CA GLY A 417 -39.58 2.55 -6.52
C GLY A 417 -39.67 4.03 -6.15
N LYS A 418 -40.84 4.63 -6.32
CA LYS A 418 -41.12 6.01 -5.93
C LYS A 418 -41.66 6.05 -4.52
N LYS A 419 -41.01 6.80 -3.62
CA LYS A 419 -41.43 7.00 -2.24
C LYS A 419 -41.49 8.50 -1.94
N GLY A 420 -42.68 9.02 -1.89
CA GLY A 420 -42.89 10.47 -1.82
C GLY A 420 -42.28 11.19 -3.03
N ASP A 421 -41.39 12.16 -2.76
CA ASP A 421 -40.66 12.91 -3.78
C ASP A 421 -39.33 12.25 -4.20
N VAL A 422 -39.04 11.04 -3.70
CA VAL A 422 -37.77 10.34 -3.91
C VAL A 422 -37.96 9.09 -4.74
N TRP A 423 -37.13 8.92 -5.76
CA TRP A 423 -36.95 7.65 -6.43
C TRP A 423 -35.76 6.90 -5.85
N LEU A 424 -35.97 5.64 -5.45
CA LEU A 424 -34.93 4.72 -5.08
C LEU A 424 -34.68 3.77 -6.24
N ASN A 425 -33.41 3.50 -6.53
CA ASN A 425 -32.96 2.58 -7.56
C ASN A 425 -32.09 1.49 -6.90
N LEU A 426 -32.60 0.29 -6.79
CA LEU A 426 -31.94 -0.87 -6.27
C LEU A 426 -31.32 -1.65 -7.42
N ALA A 427 -30.02 -1.86 -7.41
CA ALA A 427 -29.36 -2.78 -8.32
C ALA A 427 -29.36 -4.19 -7.72
N VAL A 428 -30.01 -5.12 -8.37
CA VAL A 428 -30.16 -6.53 -7.95
C VAL A 428 -29.49 -7.44 -8.95
N ARG A 429 -28.47 -8.20 -8.52
CA ARG A 429 -27.85 -9.26 -9.29
C ARG A 429 -28.70 -10.52 -9.20
N LEU A 430 -29.03 -11.10 -10.34
CA LEU A 430 -29.77 -12.31 -10.44
C LEU A 430 -28.87 -13.55 -10.39
N ALA A 431 -29.29 -14.58 -9.71
CA ALA A 431 -28.68 -15.91 -9.73
C ALA A 431 -29.28 -16.73 -10.88
N THR A 432 -28.56 -16.88 -11.97
CA THR A 432 -28.99 -17.60 -13.17
C THR A 432 -28.45 -19.03 -13.20
N GLU A 433 -29.07 -19.93 -13.98
CA GLU A 433 -28.66 -21.35 -14.03
C GLU A 433 -27.23 -21.56 -14.52
N ASP A 434 -26.72 -20.65 -15.32
CA ASP A 434 -25.33 -20.63 -15.82
C ASP A 434 -24.31 -20.04 -14.84
N ASP A 435 -24.74 -19.58 -13.65
CA ASP A 435 -23.85 -19.15 -12.60
C ASP A 435 -23.22 -20.34 -11.85
N GLU A 436 -22.03 -20.09 -11.26
CA GLU A 436 -21.36 -21.06 -10.38
C GLU A 436 -22.31 -21.60 -9.30
N GLU A 437 -22.12 -22.85 -8.85
CA GLU A 437 -22.97 -23.50 -7.83
C GLU A 437 -23.12 -22.69 -6.54
N ARG A 438 -22.08 -21.96 -6.15
CA ARG A 438 -22.07 -21.11 -4.94
C ARG A 438 -23.06 -19.93 -5.02
N ILE A 439 -23.45 -19.50 -6.21
CA ILE A 439 -24.41 -18.41 -6.40
C ILE A 439 -25.80 -19.00 -6.47
N THR A 440 -26.49 -19.02 -5.33
CA THR A 440 -27.80 -19.68 -5.17
C THR A 440 -28.96 -18.71 -5.02
N LYS A 441 -28.72 -17.43 -4.69
CA LYS A 441 -29.76 -16.43 -4.44
C LYS A 441 -29.46 -15.12 -5.15
N ASN A 442 -30.53 -14.39 -5.49
CA ASN A 442 -30.41 -13.02 -5.99
C ASN A 442 -29.90 -12.12 -4.86
N SER A 443 -29.10 -11.10 -5.18
CA SER A 443 -28.50 -10.23 -4.18
C SER A 443 -28.59 -8.76 -4.53
N ILE A 444 -28.96 -7.92 -3.56
CA ILE A 444 -28.89 -6.47 -3.70
C ILE A 444 -27.42 -6.06 -3.70
N ILE A 445 -27.00 -5.28 -4.72
CA ILE A 445 -25.64 -4.79 -4.86
C ILE A 445 -25.50 -3.39 -4.26
N THR A 446 -26.45 -2.51 -4.57
CA THR A 446 -26.42 -1.11 -4.11
C THR A 446 -27.81 -0.49 -4.22
N CYS A 447 -28.01 0.63 -3.50
CA CYS A 447 -29.18 1.48 -3.63
C CYS A 447 -28.73 2.91 -3.85
N MET A 448 -29.39 3.61 -4.76
CA MET A 448 -29.10 5.02 -5.10
C MET A 448 -30.37 5.83 -5.13
N ARG A 449 -30.27 7.10 -4.75
CA ARG A 449 -31.35 8.08 -4.90
C ARG A 449 -31.32 8.70 -6.30
N LEU A 450 -32.48 8.78 -6.96
CA LEU A 450 -32.64 9.47 -8.22
C LEU A 450 -33.62 10.66 -8.04
N ARG A 451 -33.31 11.76 -8.71
CA ARG A 451 -34.30 12.85 -8.88
C ARG A 451 -35.30 12.41 -9.93
N GLU A 452 -36.56 12.89 -9.86
CA GLU A 452 -37.63 12.57 -10.81
C GLU A 452 -37.15 12.61 -12.27
N ARG A 453 -36.54 13.73 -12.69
CA ARG A 453 -36.02 13.90 -14.05
C ARG A 453 -35.01 12.80 -14.46
N ASN A 454 -34.20 12.33 -13.52
CA ASN A 454 -33.18 11.28 -13.80
C ASN A 454 -33.82 9.90 -13.85
N ALA A 455 -34.79 9.63 -13.00
CA ALA A 455 -35.57 8.39 -13.04
C ALA A 455 -36.31 8.28 -14.37
N GLN A 456 -37.00 9.32 -14.80
CA GLN A 456 -37.69 9.33 -16.10
C GLN A 456 -36.73 9.12 -17.28
N LYS A 457 -35.55 9.75 -17.28
CA LYS A 457 -34.53 9.50 -18.30
C LYS A 457 -34.05 8.05 -18.34
N VAL A 458 -33.88 7.40 -17.19
CA VAL A 458 -33.50 5.98 -17.10
C VAL A 458 -34.61 5.12 -17.72
N ILE A 459 -35.87 5.40 -17.40
CA ILE A 459 -37.03 4.67 -17.89
C ILE A 459 -37.18 4.83 -19.40
N GLU A 460 -37.17 6.07 -19.91
CA GLU A 460 -37.29 6.38 -21.34
C GLU A 460 -36.15 5.75 -22.15
N LYS A 461 -34.92 5.89 -21.67
CA LYS A 461 -33.76 5.29 -22.31
C LYS A 461 -33.88 3.74 -22.34
N ALA A 462 -34.32 3.13 -21.24
CA ALA A 462 -34.51 1.70 -21.17
C ALA A 462 -35.61 1.21 -22.10
N ALA A 463 -36.72 1.97 -22.23
CA ALA A 463 -37.79 1.65 -23.17
C ALA A 463 -37.29 1.71 -24.62
N ASN A 464 -36.57 2.76 -25.00
CA ASN A 464 -36.04 2.93 -26.37
C ASN A 464 -34.98 1.86 -26.74
N GLU A 465 -34.24 1.34 -25.75
CA GLU A 465 -33.23 0.30 -25.93
C GLU A 465 -33.75 -1.13 -25.71
N GLY A 466 -35.06 -1.32 -25.51
CA GLY A 466 -35.68 -2.63 -25.28
C GLY A 466 -35.24 -3.30 -23.95
N ARG A 467 -34.85 -2.49 -22.95
CA ARG A 467 -34.39 -2.94 -21.63
C ARG A 467 -35.43 -2.76 -20.53
N LEU A 468 -36.55 -2.12 -20.81
CA LEU A 468 -37.68 -2.00 -19.90
C LEU A 468 -38.40 -3.33 -19.77
N LEU A 469 -38.41 -3.91 -18.56
CA LEU A 469 -39.01 -5.23 -18.31
C LEU A 469 -40.40 -5.15 -17.68
N TYR A 470 -40.59 -4.14 -16.83
CA TYR A 470 -41.84 -3.88 -16.14
C TYR A 470 -41.99 -2.39 -15.84
N LYS A 471 -43.21 -1.92 -15.94
CA LYS A 471 -43.61 -0.59 -15.46
C LYS A 471 -45.04 -0.71 -14.93
N LYS A 472 -45.20 -0.25 -13.68
CA LYS A 472 -46.51 -0.14 -13.04
C LYS A 472 -47.36 0.89 -13.77
N GLU A 473 -48.59 0.56 -14.11
CA GLU A 473 -49.56 1.47 -14.73
C GLU A 473 -49.99 2.61 -13.78
#